data_8d9b9cef690c35d547cc32961dfe41d2
#
_entry.id   8d9b9cef690c35d547cc32961dfe41d2
#
_cell.length_a   1.000
_cell.length_b   1.000
_cell.length_c   1.000
_cell.angle_alpha   90.00
_cell.angle_beta   90.00
_cell.angle_gamma   90.00
#
_symmetry.space_group_name_H-M   'P 1'
#
loop_
_entity.id
_entity.type
_entity.pdbx_description
1 polymer ?
#
loop_
_entity_poly.entity_id
_entity_poly.type
_entity_poly.pdbx_seq_one_letter_code
_entity_poly.pdbx_strand_id
1 'polypeptide(L)'
;MRPTPDRVREALFSILQSRLGDFSGLRVLDLFSGSGALAIEALSRGAKAACLVDNAPASARVIRENLERCQLTEKAQVVTKDAFWALQDFQPETFDLIFLDPPYGKNLAEMAITEICKQGVLQRDGILCAETGAGEILPKKIGHLQIFDQRRYGSVMIHFLCDEGLI
;
A
#
# COMPACT_ATOMS: atom_id res chain seq x y z
N MET A 1 7.55 12.10 -9.35
CA MET A 1 7.27 10.80 -8.75
C MET A 1 8.18 9.74 -9.34
N ARG A 2 8.79 8.93 -8.52
CA ARG A 2 9.72 7.89 -8.95
C ARG A 2 9.02 6.54 -9.01
N PRO A 3 8.86 5.92 -10.20
CA PRO A 3 8.24 4.60 -10.27
C PRO A 3 9.14 3.55 -9.59
N THR A 4 8.52 2.56 -8.98
CA THR A 4 9.23 1.44 -8.38
C THR A 4 9.81 0.57 -9.51
N PRO A 5 11.13 0.31 -9.51
CA PRO A 5 11.73 -0.55 -10.53
C PRO A 5 11.09 -1.94 -10.56
N ASP A 6 11.05 -2.56 -11.73
CA ASP A 6 10.41 -3.86 -11.91
C ASP A 6 10.97 -4.94 -10.98
N ARG A 7 12.29 -4.98 -10.81
CA ARG A 7 12.92 -5.99 -9.95
C ARG A 7 12.53 -5.81 -8.48
N VAL A 8 12.36 -4.56 -8.03
CA VAL A 8 11.94 -4.27 -6.66
C VAL A 8 10.49 -4.68 -6.48
N ARG A 9 9.65 -4.38 -7.46
CA ARG A 9 8.24 -4.76 -7.44
C ARG A 9 8.09 -6.28 -7.42
N GLU A 10 8.86 -7.02 -8.22
CA GLU A 10 8.85 -8.48 -8.20
C GLU A 10 9.25 -9.05 -6.85
N ALA A 11 10.34 -8.53 -6.26
CA ALA A 11 10.79 -8.95 -4.94
C ALA A 11 9.73 -8.69 -3.88
N LEU A 12 9.12 -7.52 -3.92
CA LEU A 12 8.05 -7.13 -3.00
C LEU A 12 6.88 -8.10 -3.08
N PHE A 13 6.40 -8.39 -4.28
CA PHE A 13 5.25 -9.29 -4.45
C PHE A 13 5.59 -10.73 -4.13
N SER A 14 6.85 -11.15 -4.30
CA SER A 14 7.30 -12.47 -3.88
C SER A 14 7.17 -12.62 -2.35
N ILE A 15 7.56 -11.62 -1.60
CA ILE A 15 7.42 -11.62 -0.14
C ILE A 15 5.95 -11.62 0.25
N LEU A 16 5.14 -10.77 -0.37
CA LEU A 16 3.70 -10.71 -0.08
C LEU A 16 3.02 -12.03 -0.38
N GLN A 17 3.37 -12.67 -1.50
CA GLN A 17 2.77 -13.95 -1.88
C GLN A 17 3.14 -15.05 -0.89
N SER A 18 4.37 -15.05 -0.38
CA SER A 18 4.77 -16.06 0.60
C SER A 18 4.01 -15.91 1.92
N ARG A 19 3.56 -14.70 2.25
CA ARG A 19 2.85 -14.43 3.50
C ARG A 19 1.33 -14.51 3.35
N LEU A 20 0.79 -14.00 2.26
CA LEU A 20 -0.66 -13.94 2.01
C LEU A 20 -1.19 -15.14 1.24
N GLY A 21 -0.30 -15.87 0.56
CA GLY A 21 -0.70 -16.94 -0.33
C GLY A 21 -1.29 -16.40 -1.62
N ASP A 22 -2.37 -16.98 -2.09
CA ASP A 22 -3.09 -16.57 -3.28
C ASP A 22 -3.71 -15.19 -3.05
N PHE A 23 -3.62 -14.31 -4.05
CA PHE A 23 -4.20 -12.97 -3.98
C PHE A 23 -5.72 -12.96 -4.20
N SER A 24 -6.29 -14.10 -4.58
CA SER A 24 -7.73 -14.25 -4.79
C SER A 24 -8.52 -13.77 -3.57
N GLY A 25 -9.48 -12.88 -3.80
CA GLY A 25 -10.33 -12.37 -2.73
C GLY A 25 -9.75 -11.22 -1.91
N LEU A 26 -8.48 -10.87 -2.09
CA LEU A 26 -7.87 -9.77 -1.34
C LEU A 26 -8.42 -8.42 -1.76
N ARG A 27 -8.66 -7.56 -0.79
CA ARG A 27 -9.01 -6.16 -0.99
C ARG A 27 -7.78 -5.30 -0.69
N VAL A 28 -7.43 -4.45 -1.63
CA VAL A 28 -6.17 -3.69 -1.60
C VAL A 28 -6.45 -2.19 -1.49
N LEU A 29 -5.69 -1.52 -0.63
CA LEU A 29 -5.65 -0.06 -0.55
C LEU A 29 -4.27 0.41 -0.96
N ASP A 30 -4.21 1.39 -1.85
CA ASP A 30 -2.94 1.98 -2.31
C ASP A 30 -2.99 3.47 -2.00
N LEU A 31 -2.31 3.86 -0.93
CA LEU A 31 -2.23 5.26 -0.48
C LEU A 31 -1.00 5.92 -1.09
N PHE A 32 -1.16 7.15 -1.56
CA PHE A 32 -0.15 7.85 -2.34
C PHE A 32 0.17 7.05 -3.60
N SER A 33 -0.87 6.71 -4.32
CA SER A 33 -0.84 5.66 -5.34
C SER A 33 0.02 6.00 -6.56
N GLY A 34 0.18 7.26 -6.88
CA GLY A 34 0.99 7.72 -8.01
C GLY A 34 0.47 7.21 -9.34
N SER A 35 1.21 6.30 -9.97
CA SER A 35 0.79 5.67 -11.23
C SER A 35 -0.16 4.49 -11.03
N GLY A 36 -0.32 4.04 -9.79
CA GLY A 36 -1.13 2.88 -9.46
C GLY A 36 -0.45 1.53 -9.68
N ALA A 37 0.85 1.53 -9.93
CA ALA A 37 1.57 0.32 -10.32
C ALA A 37 1.43 -0.83 -9.33
N LEU A 38 1.48 -0.56 -8.03
CA LEU A 38 1.41 -1.63 -7.02
C LEU A 38 0.01 -2.23 -6.93
N ALA A 39 -1.03 -1.39 -6.90
CA ALA A 39 -2.40 -1.88 -6.87
C ALA A 39 -2.76 -2.63 -8.15
N ILE A 40 -2.31 -2.13 -9.30
CA ILE A 40 -2.56 -2.77 -10.58
C ILE A 40 -1.88 -4.15 -10.62
N GLU A 41 -0.65 -4.26 -10.12
CA GLU A 41 0.03 -5.55 -10.02
C GLU A 41 -0.76 -6.52 -9.13
N ALA A 42 -1.26 -6.06 -7.99
CA ALA A 42 -2.07 -6.89 -7.09
C ALA A 42 -3.34 -7.38 -7.79
N LEU A 43 -4.03 -6.50 -8.50
CA LEU A 43 -5.22 -6.86 -9.27
C LEU A 43 -4.88 -7.87 -10.38
N SER A 44 -3.76 -7.67 -11.07
CA SER A 44 -3.29 -8.59 -12.11
C SER A 44 -2.98 -9.99 -11.56
N ARG A 45 -2.61 -10.07 -10.29
CA ARG A 45 -2.35 -11.34 -9.61
C ARG A 45 -3.59 -11.97 -9.00
N GLY A 46 -4.76 -11.35 -9.19
CA GLY A 46 -6.03 -11.93 -8.80
C GLY A 46 -6.75 -11.27 -7.64
N ALA A 47 -6.24 -10.17 -7.11
CA ALA A 47 -6.93 -9.45 -6.03
C ALA A 47 -8.36 -9.09 -6.46
N LYS A 48 -9.28 -9.11 -5.51
CA LYS A 48 -10.70 -8.90 -5.76
C LYS A 48 -11.02 -7.47 -6.14
N ALA A 49 -10.43 -6.52 -5.43
CA ALA A 49 -10.71 -5.11 -5.60
C ALA A 49 -9.57 -4.26 -5.07
N ALA A 50 -9.43 -3.06 -5.61
CA ALA A 50 -8.45 -2.11 -5.11
C ALA A 50 -9.04 -0.70 -5.05
N CYS A 51 -8.63 0.04 -4.02
CA CYS A 51 -8.90 1.47 -3.91
C CYS A 51 -7.57 2.20 -4.01
N LEU A 52 -7.45 3.09 -4.99
CA LEU A 52 -6.22 3.83 -5.26
C LEU A 52 -6.45 5.29 -4.90
N VAL A 53 -5.70 5.78 -3.94
CA VAL A 53 -5.85 7.13 -3.39
C VAL A 53 -4.63 7.97 -3.74
N ASP A 54 -4.88 9.13 -4.35
CA ASP A 54 -3.86 10.13 -4.60
C ASP A 54 -4.52 11.50 -4.65
N ASN A 55 -3.87 12.52 -4.12
CA ASN A 55 -4.47 13.85 -4.07
C ASN A 55 -4.30 14.64 -5.37
N ALA A 56 -3.47 14.18 -6.30
CA ALA A 56 -3.19 14.90 -7.54
C ALA A 56 -4.13 14.47 -8.66
N PRO A 57 -4.89 15.39 -9.28
CA PRO A 57 -5.73 15.04 -10.44
C PRO A 57 -4.95 14.41 -11.59
N ALA A 58 -3.71 14.84 -11.80
CA ALA A 58 -2.84 14.26 -12.82
C ALA A 58 -2.55 12.78 -12.55
N SER A 59 -2.34 12.42 -11.28
CA SER A 59 -2.14 11.02 -10.89
C SER A 59 -3.40 10.21 -11.16
N ALA A 60 -4.56 10.74 -10.83
CA ALA A 60 -5.83 10.06 -11.06
C ALA A 60 -6.03 9.73 -12.55
N ARG A 61 -5.65 10.67 -13.43
CA ARG A 61 -5.73 10.44 -14.87
C ARG A 61 -4.83 9.30 -15.31
N VAL A 62 -3.57 9.32 -14.86
CA VAL A 62 -2.59 8.26 -15.20
C VAL A 62 -3.06 6.91 -14.68
N ILE A 63 -3.57 6.86 -13.44
CA ILE A 63 -4.10 5.63 -12.86
C ILE A 63 -5.23 5.06 -13.71
N ARG A 64 -6.19 5.90 -14.10
CA ARG A 64 -7.32 5.46 -14.91
C ARG A 64 -6.88 4.94 -16.28
N GLU A 65 -5.92 5.62 -16.91
CA GLU A 65 -5.36 5.16 -18.18
C GLU A 65 -4.68 3.80 -18.03
N ASN A 66 -3.92 3.60 -16.95
CA ASN A 66 -3.24 2.34 -16.69
C ASN A 66 -4.22 1.21 -16.41
N LEU A 67 -5.27 1.48 -15.64
CA LEU A 67 -6.33 0.51 -15.35
C LEU A 67 -7.05 0.08 -16.62
N GLU A 68 -7.35 1.05 -17.48
CA GLU A 68 -8.02 0.79 -18.75
C GLU A 68 -7.15 -0.07 -19.66
N ARG A 69 -5.86 0.27 -19.76
CA ARG A 69 -4.90 -0.48 -20.57
C ARG A 69 -4.77 -1.92 -20.12
N CYS A 70 -4.88 -2.16 -18.80
CA CYS A 70 -4.80 -3.51 -18.23
C CYS A 70 -6.16 -4.19 -18.10
N GLN A 71 -7.26 -3.54 -18.52
CA GLN A 71 -8.62 -4.07 -18.44
C GLN A 71 -9.04 -4.40 -17.00
N LEU A 72 -8.67 -3.53 -16.06
CA LEU A 72 -8.94 -3.71 -14.62
C LEU A 72 -9.84 -2.62 -14.04
N THR A 73 -10.40 -1.76 -14.87
CA THR A 73 -11.20 -0.60 -14.41
C THR A 73 -12.35 -0.99 -13.48
N GLU A 74 -13.01 -2.11 -13.74
CA GLU A 74 -14.17 -2.53 -12.94
C GLU A 74 -13.79 -3.04 -11.55
N LYS A 75 -12.52 -3.39 -11.34
CA LYS A 75 -12.04 -3.90 -10.07
C LYS A 75 -11.41 -2.81 -9.20
N ALA A 76 -11.39 -1.58 -9.67
CA ALA A 76 -10.67 -0.50 -9.00
C ALA A 76 -11.54 0.72 -8.79
N GLN A 77 -11.34 1.38 -7.65
CA GLN A 77 -11.92 2.68 -7.34
C GLN A 77 -10.76 3.67 -7.23
N VAL A 78 -10.84 4.77 -7.96
CA VAL A 78 -9.83 5.83 -7.92
C VAL A 78 -10.39 6.99 -7.12
N VAL A 79 -9.70 7.38 -6.06
CA VAL A 79 -10.13 8.45 -5.15
C VAL A 79 -9.11 9.57 -5.21
N THR A 80 -9.53 10.75 -5.69
CA THR A 80 -8.68 11.95 -5.74
C THR A 80 -8.91 12.73 -4.45
N LYS A 81 -8.12 12.41 -3.44
CA LYS A 81 -8.28 12.96 -2.10
C LYS A 81 -6.96 12.81 -1.33
N ASP A 82 -6.76 13.65 -0.33
CA ASP A 82 -5.65 13.48 0.61
C ASP A 82 -5.80 12.13 1.33
N ALA A 83 -4.68 11.42 1.50
CA ALA A 83 -4.68 10.08 2.08
C ALA A 83 -5.27 10.05 3.49
N PHE A 84 -4.97 11.06 4.32
CA PHE A 84 -5.46 11.11 5.70
C PHE A 84 -6.98 11.32 5.75
N TRP A 85 -7.51 12.13 4.85
CA TRP A 85 -8.95 12.32 4.73
C TRP A 85 -9.64 11.06 4.19
N ALA A 86 -9.02 10.40 3.21
CA ALA A 86 -9.58 9.18 2.64
C ALA A 86 -9.69 8.06 3.68
N LEU A 87 -8.70 7.94 4.57
CA LEU A 87 -8.71 6.92 5.62
C LEU A 87 -9.92 7.01 6.55
N GLN A 88 -10.48 8.19 6.72
CA GLN A 88 -11.65 8.40 7.57
C GLN A 88 -12.95 7.88 6.93
N ASP A 89 -12.95 7.66 5.62
CA ASP A 89 -14.15 7.24 4.89
C ASP A 89 -14.32 5.72 4.84
N PHE A 90 -13.28 4.96 5.21
CA PHE A 90 -13.32 3.50 5.11
C PHE A 90 -13.85 2.86 6.38
N GLN A 91 -14.58 1.76 6.21
CA GLN A 91 -15.03 0.94 7.33
C GLN A 91 -13.84 0.18 7.92
N PRO A 92 -13.90 -0.16 9.23
CA PRO A 92 -12.88 -1.00 9.84
C PRO A 92 -12.75 -2.35 9.13
N GLU A 93 -11.55 -2.91 9.15
CA GLU A 93 -11.25 -4.24 8.62
C GLU A 93 -11.64 -4.42 7.15
N THR A 94 -11.51 -3.36 6.35
CA THR A 94 -11.88 -3.40 4.93
C THR A 94 -10.80 -4.01 4.05
N PHE A 95 -9.53 -3.76 4.36
CA PHE A 95 -8.43 -4.11 3.47
C PHE A 95 -7.56 -5.22 4.02
N ASP A 96 -7.15 -6.13 3.14
CA ASP A 96 -6.22 -7.21 3.44
C ASP A 96 -4.77 -6.81 3.18
N LEU A 97 -4.56 -5.86 2.28
CA LEU A 97 -3.24 -5.40 1.87
C LEU A 97 -3.28 -3.90 1.66
N ILE A 98 -2.38 -3.20 2.32
CA ILE A 98 -2.23 -1.74 2.15
C ILE A 98 -0.83 -1.44 1.67
N PHE A 99 -0.74 -0.70 0.56
CA PHE A 99 0.51 -0.11 0.07
C PHE A 99 0.56 1.35 0.50
N LEU A 100 1.71 1.77 0.98
CA LEU A 100 1.93 3.13 1.48
C LEU A 100 3.26 3.65 0.97
N ASP A 101 3.22 4.61 0.05
CA ASP A 101 4.41 5.21 -0.56
C ASP A 101 4.34 6.73 -0.52
N PRO A 102 4.42 7.34 0.68
CA PRO A 102 4.32 8.79 0.80
C PRO A 102 5.61 9.49 0.35
N PRO A 103 5.55 10.80 0.08
CA PRO A 103 6.76 11.58 -0.13
C PRO A 103 7.71 11.43 1.07
N TYR A 104 9.02 11.42 0.79
CA TYR A 104 10.02 11.23 1.82
C TYR A 104 10.23 12.46 2.70
N GLY A 105 10.67 12.24 3.93
CA GLY A 105 11.27 13.27 4.75
C GLY A 105 10.36 14.11 5.61
N LYS A 106 9.09 13.75 5.80
CA LYS A 106 8.16 14.51 6.66
C LYS A 106 7.47 13.62 7.69
N ASN A 107 8.05 12.46 7.98
CA ASN A 107 7.43 11.46 8.86
C ASN A 107 6.03 11.04 8.40
N LEU A 108 5.74 11.22 7.12
CA LEU A 108 4.41 10.91 6.59
C LEU A 108 4.09 9.43 6.67
N ALA A 109 5.09 8.56 6.50
CA ALA A 109 4.89 7.12 6.62
C ALA A 109 4.42 6.76 8.03
N GLU A 110 5.12 7.21 9.05
CA GLU A 110 4.76 6.95 10.45
C GLU A 110 3.39 7.51 10.78
N MET A 111 3.11 8.75 10.35
CA MET A 111 1.82 9.39 10.57
C MET A 111 0.69 8.63 9.91
N ALA A 112 0.88 8.17 8.68
CA ALA A 112 -0.13 7.41 7.95
C ALA A 112 -0.36 6.04 8.59
N ILE A 113 0.70 5.35 9.02
CA ILE A 113 0.57 4.07 9.71
C ILE A 113 -0.20 4.25 11.03
N THR A 114 0.10 5.32 11.77
CA THR A 114 -0.64 5.64 12.99
C THR A 114 -2.13 5.82 12.70
N GLU A 115 -2.46 6.54 11.64
CA GLU A 115 -3.86 6.77 11.26
C GLU A 115 -4.53 5.49 10.79
N ILE A 116 -3.83 4.64 10.05
CA ILE A 116 -4.33 3.32 9.62
C ILE A 116 -4.70 2.49 10.85
N CYS A 117 -3.84 2.48 11.87
CA CYS A 117 -4.12 1.77 13.12
C CYS A 117 -5.32 2.36 13.84
N LYS A 118 -5.38 3.68 13.92
CA LYS A 118 -6.46 4.40 14.61
C LYS A 118 -7.82 4.13 13.97
N GLN A 119 -7.88 4.13 12.63
CA GLN A 119 -9.12 3.87 11.90
C GLN A 119 -9.42 2.38 11.77
N GLY A 120 -8.44 1.52 12.05
CA GLY A 120 -8.64 0.07 12.03
C GLY A 120 -8.96 -0.50 10.67
N VAL A 121 -8.51 0.12 9.59
CA VAL A 121 -8.91 -0.25 8.22
C VAL A 121 -8.25 -1.51 7.70
N LEU A 122 -7.16 -1.96 8.32
CA LEU A 122 -6.46 -3.19 7.94
C LEU A 122 -7.08 -4.38 8.67
N GLN A 123 -7.38 -5.45 7.93
CA GLN A 123 -7.80 -6.72 8.51
C GLN A 123 -6.74 -7.24 9.49
N ARG A 124 -7.15 -8.03 10.48
CA ARG A 124 -6.23 -8.57 11.47
C ARG A 124 -5.11 -9.40 10.83
N ASP A 125 -5.43 -10.18 9.81
CA ASP A 125 -4.46 -11.01 9.09
C ASP A 125 -3.80 -10.26 7.95
N GLY A 126 -4.06 -8.97 7.82
CA GLY A 126 -3.58 -8.16 6.70
C GLY A 126 -2.13 -7.74 6.84
N ILE A 127 -1.60 -7.27 5.74
CA ILE A 127 -0.22 -6.77 5.66
C ILE A 127 -0.22 -5.34 5.15
N LEU A 128 0.60 -4.51 5.80
CA LEU A 128 0.90 -3.17 5.34
C LEU A 128 2.33 -3.16 4.80
N CYS A 129 2.49 -2.65 3.60
CA CYS A 129 3.78 -2.54 2.93
C CYS A 129 4.07 -1.05 2.74
N ALA A 130 5.07 -0.54 3.45
CA ALA A 130 5.41 0.88 3.44
C ALA A 130 6.78 1.11 2.83
N GLU A 131 6.88 2.09 1.93
CA GLU A 131 8.13 2.52 1.34
C GLU A 131 8.57 3.84 1.96
N THR A 132 9.85 3.91 2.36
CA THR A 132 10.47 5.15 2.84
C THR A 132 11.82 5.34 2.17
N GLY A 133 12.43 6.51 2.36
CA GLY A 133 13.83 6.69 2.04
C GLY A 133 14.69 5.85 3.00
N ALA A 134 15.83 5.37 2.53
CA ALA A 134 16.69 4.50 3.34
C ALA A 134 17.23 5.18 4.61
N GLY A 135 17.28 6.52 4.62
CA GLY A 135 17.71 7.28 5.79
C GLY A 135 16.58 7.60 6.77
N GLU A 136 15.35 7.27 6.43
CA GLU A 136 14.18 7.54 7.26
C GLU A 136 13.93 6.34 8.18
N ILE A 137 13.85 6.59 9.48
CA ILE A 137 13.72 5.53 10.48
C ILE A 137 12.26 5.39 10.87
N LEU A 138 11.72 4.17 10.72
CA LEU A 138 10.42 3.82 11.26
C LEU A 138 10.59 3.06 12.59
N PRO A 139 9.76 3.38 13.60
CA PRO A 139 9.72 2.54 14.81
C PRO A 139 9.36 1.10 14.44
N LYS A 140 9.89 0.13 15.16
CA LYS A 140 9.58 -1.29 14.93
C LYS A 140 8.11 -1.61 15.15
N LYS A 141 7.46 -0.84 16.01
CA LYS A 141 6.06 -1.02 16.35
C LYS A 141 5.36 0.33 16.28
N ILE A 142 4.22 0.38 15.60
CA ILE A 142 3.36 1.56 15.52
C ILE A 142 1.94 1.09 15.77
N GLY A 143 1.32 1.56 16.86
CA GLY A 143 0.02 1.04 17.28
C GLY A 143 0.10 -0.45 17.52
N HIS A 144 -0.80 -1.21 16.92
CA HIS A 144 -0.80 -2.68 17.02
C HIS A 144 -0.03 -3.36 15.88
N LEU A 145 0.55 -2.59 14.98
CA LEU A 145 1.32 -3.14 13.86
C LEU A 145 2.81 -3.18 14.20
N GLN A 146 3.44 -4.27 13.82
CA GLN A 146 4.86 -4.48 14.04
C GLN A 146 5.55 -4.87 12.74
N ILE A 147 6.76 -4.33 12.52
CA ILE A 147 7.58 -4.66 11.36
C ILE A 147 8.06 -6.10 11.52
N PHE A 148 7.78 -6.95 10.52
CA PHE A 148 8.26 -8.34 10.52
C PHE A 148 9.35 -8.57 9.47
N ASP A 149 9.51 -7.67 8.50
CA ASP A 149 10.55 -7.76 7.48
C ASP A 149 10.86 -6.37 6.95
N GLN A 150 12.12 -6.14 6.58
CA GLN A 150 12.58 -4.90 5.97
C GLN A 150 13.57 -5.23 4.88
N ARG A 151 13.44 -4.57 3.72
CA ARG A 151 14.33 -4.77 2.58
C ARG A 151 14.81 -3.43 2.06
N ARG A 152 16.13 -3.32 1.86
CA ARG A 152 16.73 -2.12 1.30
C ARG A 152 17.07 -2.34 -0.17
N TYR A 153 16.68 -1.38 -1.00
CA TYR A 153 16.99 -1.37 -2.42
C TYR A 153 17.53 0.03 -2.77
N GLY A 154 18.87 0.18 -2.76
CA GLY A 154 19.50 1.47 -3.02
C GLY A 154 19.14 2.51 -1.97
N SER A 155 18.45 3.58 -2.39
CA SER A 155 18.01 4.68 -1.52
C SER A 155 16.62 4.46 -0.94
N VAL A 156 16.03 3.29 -1.18
CA VAL A 156 14.66 2.96 -0.78
C VAL A 156 14.66 1.84 0.25
N MET A 157 13.81 1.97 1.26
CA MET A 157 13.56 0.92 2.25
C MET A 157 12.11 0.51 2.16
N ILE A 158 11.85 -0.80 2.10
CA ILE A 158 10.50 -1.34 2.15
C ILE A 158 10.31 -2.05 3.48
N HIS A 159 9.23 -1.68 4.18
CA HIS A 159 8.87 -2.23 5.48
C HIS A 159 7.58 -3.03 5.35
N PHE A 160 7.58 -4.23 5.92
CA PHE A 160 6.39 -5.07 5.95
C PHE A 160 5.91 -5.16 7.40
N LEU A 161 4.66 -4.76 7.64
CA LEU A 161 4.07 -4.74 8.98
C LEU A 161 2.83 -5.62 9.03
N CYS A 162 2.62 -6.26 10.18
CA CYS A 162 1.40 -7.01 10.46
C CYS A 162 1.03 -6.83 11.92
N ASP A 163 -0.13 -7.37 12.31
CA ASP A 163 -0.56 -7.32 13.71
C ASP A 163 0.49 -7.98 14.60
N GLU A 164 0.81 -7.34 15.72
CA GLU A 164 1.84 -7.82 16.65
C GLU A 164 1.54 -9.22 17.19
N GLY A 165 0.27 -9.58 17.28
CA GLY A 165 -0.14 -10.90 17.75
C GLY A 165 0.16 -12.04 16.78
N LEU A 166 0.60 -11.74 15.55
CA LEU A 166 0.89 -12.73 14.52
C LEU A 166 2.40 -13.00 14.34
N ILE A 167 3.25 -12.33 15.12
CA ILE A 167 4.70 -12.48 15.01
C ILE A 167 5.22 -13.51 16.01
#